data_9693da7f915cbf96c046f076de830291
#
_entry.id   9693da7f915cbf96c046f076de830291
#
_cell.length_a   1.000
_cell.length_b   1.000
_cell.length_c   1.000
_cell.angle_alpha   90.00
_cell.angle_beta   90.00
_cell.angle_gamma   90.00
#
_symmetry.space_group_name_H-M   'P 1'
#
loop_
_entity.id
_entity.type
_entity.pdbx_description
1 polymer ?
#
loop_
_entity_poly.entity_id
_entity_poly.type
_entity_poly.pdbx_seq_one_letter_code
_entity_poly.pdbx_strand_id
1 'polypeptide(L)'
;RVIYDVGSQWDARLVDFMGRDGDWRWPLVYLDLMDIWDRVQGVRPSPSVEDRWVWVLGSHDSFSITSAWETIRPHSSRVDWSDLLWGGGNIPKHSFCAWLAIRDRLGTRDRLSRWDRSIPLSCLLCGGNYESRDHLFFSCHFGWEIWSRILLLMSSSHRIGYWGVELSWIYNQGIGKSVRRKLWRLLWCATIYFIWQERNHRLHGVAIREPMVVFQLIRSCIKARAASWSDGVHGLV
;
A
#
# COMPACT_ATOMS: atom_id res chain seq x y z
N ARG A 1 24.47 35.41 -9.79
CA ARG A 1 25.78 36.08 -9.63
C ARG A 1 26.63 35.90 -10.89
N VAL A 2 26.75 34.69 -11.42
CA VAL A 2 27.51 34.37 -12.63
C VAL A 2 27.02 35.12 -13.87
N ILE A 3 25.69 35.31 -14.03
CA ILE A 3 25.09 36.04 -15.17
C ILE A 3 25.50 37.53 -15.16
N TYR A 4 25.61 38.15 -14.01
CA TYR A 4 26.05 39.55 -13.89
C TYR A 4 27.52 39.76 -14.25
N ASP A 5 28.35 38.77 -13.90
CA ASP A 5 29.79 38.84 -14.10
C ASP A 5 30.19 38.69 -15.59
N VAL A 6 29.33 38.11 -16.45
CA VAL A 6 29.56 37.97 -17.89
C VAL A 6 28.98 39.10 -18.73
N GLY A 7 28.43 40.17 -18.10
CA GLY A 7 27.87 41.31 -18.82
C GLY A 7 26.56 40.98 -19.56
N SER A 8 25.93 39.84 -19.29
CA SER A 8 24.65 39.46 -19.86
C SER A 8 23.51 40.09 -19.07
N GLN A 9 22.41 40.43 -19.76
CA GLN A 9 21.21 40.91 -19.09
C GLN A 9 20.62 39.79 -18.23
N TRP A 10 20.02 40.14 -17.08
CA TRP A 10 19.46 39.15 -16.13
C TRP A 10 18.31 38.32 -16.71
N ASP A 11 17.67 38.79 -17.79
CA ASP A 11 16.58 38.17 -18.53
C ASP A 11 17.04 37.59 -19.88
N ALA A 12 18.35 37.47 -20.10
CA ALA A 12 18.91 36.92 -21.33
C ALA A 12 18.43 35.49 -21.57
N ARG A 13 17.98 35.22 -22.80
CA ARG A 13 17.54 33.90 -23.23
C ARG A 13 18.67 33.16 -23.93
N LEU A 14 18.59 31.85 -24.00
CA LEU A 14 19.58 31.03 -24.71
C LEU A 14 19.75 31.47 -26.17
N VAL A 15 18.66 31.92 -26.83
CA VAL A 15 18.70 32.42 -28.23
C VAL A 15 19.57 33.65 -28.37
N ASP A 16 19.74 34.47 -27.35
CA ASP A 16 20.57 35.67 -27.38
C ASP A 16 22.08 35.36 -27.47
N PHE A 17 22.45 34.12 -27.14
CA PHE A 17 23.81 33.59 -27.28
C PHE A 17 24.03 32.79 -28.58
N MET A 18 23.09 32.86 -29.54
CA MET A 18 23.21 32.23 -30.85
C MET A 18 23.54 33.25 -31.92
N GLY A 19 24.51 32.95 -32.74
CA GLY A 19 24.79 33.70 -33.96
C GLY A 19 23.71 33.47 -35.04
N ARG A 20 23.67 34.38 -36.05
CA ARG A 20 22.79 34.22 -37.23
C ARG A 20 23.08 32.95 -38.04
N ASP A 21 24.24 32.39 -37.87
CA ASP A 21 24.76 31.14 -38.45
C ASP A 21 24.23 29.90 -37.68
N GLY A 22 23.56 30.08 -36.55
CA GLY A 22 23.06 29.00 -35.71
C GLY A 22 24.12 28.44 -34.76
N ASP A 23 25.31 29.00 -34.70
CA ASP A 23 26.35 28.61 -33.78
C ASP A 23 26.30 29.38 -32.47
N TRP A 24 26.73 28.72 -31.38
CA TRP A 24 26.78 29.30 -30.06
C TRP A 24 27.89 30.36 -29.96
N ARG A 25 27.57 31.53 -29.42
CA ARG A 25 28.48 32.66 -29.13
C ARG A 25 28.52 32.91 -27.63
N TRP A 26 29.12 31.98 -26.91
CA TRP A 26 29.27 32.11 -25.45
C TRP A 26 30.31 33.19 -25.09
N PRO A 27 30.06 34.00 -24.05
CA PRO A 27 31.06 34.88 -23.49
C PRO A 27 32.24 34.07 -22.95
N LEU A 28 33.45 34.39 -23.41
CA LEU A 28 34.69 33.61 -23.09
C LEU A 28 35.21 33.81 -21.66
N VAL A 29 34.41 34.34 -20.76
CA VAL A 29 34.90 34.86 -19.46
C VAL A 29 35.03 33.82 -18.36
N TYR A 30 34.46 32.60 -18.50
CA TYR A 30 34.50 31.58 -17.41
C TYR A 30 34.84 30.17 -17.89
N LEU A 31 36.03 29.72 -17.54
CA LEU A 31 36.49 28.34 -17.72
C LEU A 31 35.61 27.34 -16.95
N ASP A 32 35.02 27.77 -15.82
CA ASP A 32 34.14 26.93 -14.99
C ASP A 32 32.81 26.54 -15.66
N LEU A 33 32.45 27.18 -16.76
CA LEU A 33 31.23 26.86 -17.53
C LEU A 33 31.50 25.96 -18.75
N MET A 34 32.73 25.55 -18.98
CA MET A 34 33.08 24.71 -20.16
C MET A 34 32.31 23.39 -20.16
N ASP A 35 32.15 22.76 -19.01
CA ASP A 35 31.38 21.52 -18.89
C ASP A 35 29.91 21.69 -19.27
N ILE A 36 29.34 22.88 -19.03
CA ILE A 36 27.98 23.21 -19.42
C ILE A 36 27.92 23.49 -20.92
N TRP A 37 28.90 24.18 -21.46
CA TRP A 37 28.99 24.48 -22.91
C TRP A 37 29.10 23.19 -23.73
N ASP A 38 29.94 22.27 -23.33
CA ASP A 38 30.07 20.96 -24.00
C ASP A 38 28.74 20.21 -24.04
N ARG A 39 27.98 20.30 -22.97
CA ARG A 39 26.65 19.64 -22.86
C ARG A 39 25.58 20.30 -23.73
N VAL A 40 25.65 21.60 -23.99
CA VAL A 40 24.65 22.32 -24.79
C VAL A 40 25.05 22.54 -26.24
N GLN A 41 26.28 22.23 -26.65
CA GLN A 41 26.74 22.39 -28.04
C GLN A 41 25.86 21.65 -29.06
N GLY A 42 25.29 20.51 -28.69
CA GLY A 42 24.36 19.75 -29.53
C GLY A 42 22.92 20.27 -29.56
N VAL A 43 22.58 21.21 -28.69
CA VAL A 43 21.23 21.78 -28.61
C VAL A 43 21.14 23.00 -29.55
N ARG A 44 20.13 23.02 -30.39
CA ARG A 44 19.86 24.13 -31.31
C ARG A 44 18.46 24.67 -31.01
N PRO A 45 18.32 25.76 -30.22
CA PRO A 45 17.03 26.43 -30.01
C PRO A 45 16.47 26.92 -31.35
N SER A 46 15.19 26.68 -31.57
CA SER A 46 14.49 27.17 -32.76
C SER A 46 13.68 28.41 -32.41
N PRO A 47 13.95 29.56 -33.06
CA PRO A 47 13.19 30.79 -32.79
C PRO A 47 11.71 30.69 -33.18
N SER A 48 11.33 29.70 -33.96
CA SER A 48 9.94 29.44 -34.40
C SER A 48 9.12 28.56 -33.50
N VAL A 49 9.73 28.00 -32.45
CA VAL A 49 9.06 27.06 -31.52
C VAL A 49 9.08 27.68 -30.12
N GLU A 50 7.91 27.78 -29.50
CA GLU A 50 7.84 28.25 -28.12
C GLU A 50 8.40 27.21 -27.14
N ASP A 51 9.11 27.70 -26.12
CA ASP A 51 9.63 26.87 -25.05
C ASP A 51 8.46 26.27 -24.26
N ARG A 52 8.56 25.00 -23.97
CA ARG A 52 7.57 24.29 -23.14
C ARG A 52 8.26 23.46 -22.05
N TRP A 53 7.61 23.41 -20.91
CA TRP A 53 8.02 22.50 -19.85
C TRP A 53 7.67 21.06 -20.24
N VAL A 54 8.68 20.19 -20.26
CA VAL A 54 8.53 18.78 -20.60
C VAL A 54 8.95 17.93 -19.42
N TRP A 55 8.10 16.97 -19.05
CA TRP A 55 8.43 15.97 -18.06
C TRP A 55 9.16 14.79 -18.70
N VAL A 56 10.49 14.83 -18.70
CA VAL A 56 11.34 13.86 -19.41
C VAL A 56 11.23 12.43 -18.84
N LEU A 57 10.80 12.28 -17.60
CA LEU A 57 10.74 10.99 -16.89
C LEU A 57 9.39 10.26 -17.03
N GLY A 58 8.49 10.78 -17.85
CA GLY A 58 7.18 10.19 -18.15
C GLY A 58 7.04 9.75 -19.60
N SER A 59 6.14 8.83 -19.88
CA SER A 59 5.88 8.32 -21.23
C SER A 59 5.15 9.30 -22.17
N HIS A 60 4.66 10.44 -21.65
CA HIS A 60 3.80 11.38 -22.39
C HIS A 60 4.18 12.84 -22.22
N ASP A 61 5.44 13.16 -21.98
CA ASP A 61 5.99 14.53 -21.83
C ASP A 61 5.23 15.41 -20.80
N SER A 62 4.26 14.87 -20.10
CA SER A 62 3.43 15.53 -19.10
C SER A 62 3.72 15.05 -17.70
N PHE A 63 3.81 15.99 -16.75
CA PHE A 63 3.98 15.68 -15.34
C PHE A 63 2.76 14.92 -14.79
N SER A 64 3.01 13.84 -14.05
CA SER A 64 2.02 13.23 -13.18
C SER A 64 2.66 12.86 -11.84
N ILE A 65 1.87 12.91 -10.77
CA ILE A 65 2.33 12.49 -9.43
C ILE A 65 2.80 11.02 -9.48
N THR A 66 2.14 10.19 -10.27
CA THR A 66 2.50 8.78 -10.42
C THR A 66 3.87 8.63 -11.07
N SER A 67 4.16 9.32 -12.18
CA SER A 67 5.46 9.24 -12.85
C SER A 67 6.58 9.81 -12.00
N ALA A 68 6.33 10.90 -11.28
CA ALA A 68 7.30 11.46 -10.34
C ALA A 68 7.60 10.48 -9.19
N TRP A 69 6.58 9.88 -8.60
CA TRP A 69 6.75 8.87 -7.55
C TRP A 69 7.50 7.65 -8.03
N GLU A 70 7.16 7.10 -9.21
CA GLU A 70 7.88 5.97 -9.80
C GLU A 70 9.36 6.27 -10.03
N THR A 71 9.71 7.51 -10.34
CA THR A 71 11.10 7.91 -10.57
C THR A 71 11.92 8.03 -9.29
N ILE A 72 11.33 8.59 -8.22
CA ILE A 72 12.07 8.90 -6.99
C ILE A 72 12.02 7.78 -5.95
N ARG A 73 11.04 6.87 -6.02
CA ARG A 73 10.95 5.78 -5.06
C ARG A 73 12.02 4.71 -5.31
N PRO A 74 12.59 4.12 -4.25
CA PRO A 74 13.42 2.93 -4.41
C PRO A 74 12.59 1.79 -5.03
N HIS A 75 13.07 1.24 -6.16
CA HIS A 75 12.44 0.08 -6.77
C HIS A 75 12.82 -1.18 -5.99
N SER A 76 11.82 -1.89 -5.50
CA SER A 76 11.98 -3.21 -4.87
C SER A 76 11.06 -4.21 -5.55
N SER A 77 11.40 -5.49 -5.42
CA SER A 77 10.54 -6.56 -5.93
C SER A 77 9.14 -6.48 -5.32
N ARG A 78 8.15 -6.79 -6.13
CA ARG A 78 6.76 -6.86 -5.66
C ARG A 78 6.63 -7.99 -4.64
N VAL A 79 6.01 -7.69 -3.51
CA VAL A 79 5.75 -8.70 -2.49
C VAL A 79 4.51 -9.52 -2.87
N ASP A 80 4.58 -10.83 -2.66
CA ASP A 80 3.54 -11.77 -3.11
C ASP A 80 2.15 -11.45 -2.56
N TRP A 81 2.06 -11.07 -1.30
CA TRP A 81 0.78 -10.73 -0.66
C TRP A 81 0.19 -9.37 -1.06
N SER A 82 0.84 -8.60 -1.94
CA SER A 82 0.33 -7.28 -2.35
C SER A 82 -1.05 -7.35 -2.99
N ASP A 83 -1.31 -8.35 -3.84
CA ASP A 83 -2.60 -8.55 -4.50
C ASP A 83 -3.70 -9.00 -3.54
N LEU A 84 -3.33 -9.70 -2.49
CA LEU A 84 -4.25 -10.08 -1.43
C LEU A 84 -4.83 -8.84 -0.72
N LEU A 85 -4.00 -7.85 -0.46
CA LEU A 85 -4.39 -6.67 0.32
C LEU A 85 -4.91 -5.52 -0.54
N TRP A 86 -4.26 -5.25 -1.68
CA TRP A 86 -4.51 -4.05 -2.48
C TRP A 86 -5.25 -4.33 -3.79
N GLY A 87 -5.83 -5.52 -3.92
CA GLY A 87 -6.68 -5.88 -5.04
C GLY A 87 -7.98 -5.05 -5.09
N GLY A 88 -8.51 -4.87 -6.32
CA GLY A 88 -9.77 -4.14 -6.50
C GLY A 88 -10.92 -4.74 -5.68
N GLY A 89 -11.71 -3.87 -5.07
CA GLY A 89 -12.87 -4.26 -4.26
C GLY A 89 -12.59 -4.41 -2.77
N ASN A 90 -11.36 -4.40 -2.32
CA ASN A 90 -11.01 -4.47 -0.90
C ASN A 90 -11.51 -3.24 -0.11
N ILE A 91 -11.64 -3.39 1.20
CA ILE A 91 -11.99 -2.30 2.12
C ILE A 91 -10.68 -1.76 2.69
N PRO A 92 -10.30 -0.48 2.41
CA PRO A 92 -8.96 0.03 2.73
C PRO A 92 -8.54 -0.14 4.19
N LYS A 93 -9.44 0.14 5.15
CA LYS A 93 -9.14 -0.01 6.58
C LYS A 93 -8.88 -1.47 6.99
N HIS A 94 -9.57 -2.43 6.37
CA HIS A 94 -9.36 -3.86 6.62
C HIS A 94 -8.04 -4.31 6.02
N SER A 95 -7.74 -3.89 4.78
CA SER A 95 -6.47 -4.16 4.12
C SER A 95 -5.28 -3.61 4.89
N PHE A 96 -5.39 -2.40 5.43
CA PHE A 96 -4.35 -1.78 6.23
C PHE A 96 -4.09 -2.55 7.54
N CYS A 97 -5.15 -2.95 8.23
CA CYS A 97 -5.02 -3.78 9.44
C CYS A 97 -4.36 -5.13 9.13
N ALA A 98 -4.80 -5.78 8.04
CA ALA A 98 -4.21 -7.04 7.59
C ALA A 98 -2.73 -6.87 7.16
N TRP A 99 -2.38 -5.75 6.54
CA TRP A 99 -0.99 -5.40 6.24
C TRP A 99 -0.13 -5.29 7.51
N LEU A 100 -0.63 -4.60 8.53
CA LEU A 100 0.05 -4.54 9.83
C LEU A 100 0.23 -5.92 10.45
N ALA A 101 -0.80 -6.79 10.33
CA ALA A 101 -0.72 -8.17 10.82
C ALA A 101 0.34 -8.99 10.06
N ILE A 102 0.37 -8.91 8.72
CA ILE A 102 1.39 -9.60 7.90
C ILE A 102 2.80 -9.12 8.29
N ARG A 103 2.97 -7.81 8.48
CA ARG A 103 4.25 -7.21 8.88
C ARG A 103 4.59 -7.42 10.35
N ASP A 104 3.74 -8.12 11.10
CA ASP A 104 3.84 -8.27 12.56
C ASP A 104 4.04 -6.92 13.27
N ARG A 105 3.19 -5.94 12.92
CA ARG A 105 3.26 -4.57 13.45
C ARG A 105 2.05 -4.16 14.30
N LEU A 106 1.10 -5.06 14.53
CA LEU A 106 0.02 -4.84 15.50
C LEU A 106 0.59 -4.83 16.92
N GLY A 107 0.05 -3.94 17.77
CA GLY A 107 0.47 -3.82 19.17
C GLY A 107 -0.11 -4.94 20.06
N THR A 108 0.27 -6.17 19.77
CA THR A 108 -0.06 -7.34 20.61
C THR A 108 0.73 -7.31 21.92
N ARG A 109 0.23 -7.99 22.97
CA ARG A 109 0.83 -7.94 24.30
C ARG A 109 2.28 -8.46 24.33
N ASP A 110 2.60 -9.48 23.53
CA ASP A 110 3.98 -9.99 23.38
C ASP A 110 4.94 -8.94 22.80
N ARG A 111 4.43 -8.04 21.95
CA ARG A 111 5.23 -6.94 21.41
C ARG A 111 5.35 -5.78 22.38
N LEU A 112 4.25 -5.39 22.99
CA LEU A 112 4.21 -4.27 23.95
C LEU A 112 5.03 -4.57 25.20
N SER A 113 5.04 -5.82 25.68
CA SER A 113 5.80 -6.26 26.85
C SER A 113 7.32 -6.17 26.68
N ARG A 114 7.81 -6.03 25.42
CA ARG A 114 9.24 -5.74 25.17
C ARG A 114 9.66 -4.35 25.63
N TRP A 115 8.73 -3.43 25.70
CA TRP A 115 8.94 -2.04 26.15
C TRP A 115 8.46 -1.82 27.58
N ASP A 116 7.37 -2.44 27.96
CA ASP A 116 6.79 -2.38 29.31
C ASP A 116 6.49 -3.79 29.83
N ARG A 117 7.36 -4.28 30.70
CA ARG A 117 7.25 -5.62 31.32
C ARG A 117 6.06 -5.76 32.27
N SER A 118 5.41 -4.68 32.64
CA SER A 118 4.19 -4.72 33.46
C SER A 118 2.96 -5.19 32.70
N ILE A 119 3.02 -5.22 31.37
CA ILE A 119 1.90 -5.62 30.50
C ILE A 119 1.68 -7.14 30.63
N PRO A 120 0.49 -7.59 31.05
CA PRO A 120 0.17 -9.01 31.14
C PRO A 120 0.26 -9.67 29.74
N LEU A 121 0.83 -10.86 29.65
CA LEU A 121 1.00 -11.58 28.38
C LEU A 121 -0.23 -12.38 27.96
N SER A 122 -1.21 -12.60 28.86
CA SER A 122 -2.43 -13.37 28.58
C SER A 122 -3.26 -12.75 27.46
N CYS A 123 -3.81 -13.57 26.58
CA CYS A 123 -4.66 -13.11 25.47
C CYS A 123 -5.95 -12.46 25.98
N LEU A 124 -6.27 -11.26 25.49
CA LEU A 124 -7.48 -10.53 25.85
C LEU A 124 -8.77 -11.22 25.35
N LEU A 125 -8.69 -12.09 24.35
CA LEU A 125 -9.85 -12.75 23.80
C LEU A 125 -10.19 -14.07 24.50
N CYS A 126 -9.19 -14.89 24.86
CA CYS A 126 -9.42 -16.17 25.52
C CYS A 126 -8.96 -16.24 26.98
N GLY A 127 -8.21 -15.25 27.47
CA GLY A 127 -7.70 -15.21 28.84
C GLY A 127 -6.52 -16.17 29.14
N GLY A 128 -6.23 -17.11 28.26
CA GLY A 128 -5.29 -18.21 28.50
C GLY A 128 -3.88 -17.94 27.98
N ASN A 129 -3.62 -18.30 26.75
CA ASN A 129 -2.28 -18.31 26.14
C ASN A 129 -1.68 -16.91 25.95
N TYR A 130 -0.39 -16.83 25.61
CA TYR A 130 0.28 -15.60 25.25
C TYR A 130 -0.39 -14.94 24.03
N GLU A 131 -0.71 -13.66 24.16
CA GLU A 131 -1.23 -12.87 23.05
C GLU A 131 -0.08 -12.51 22.10
N SER A 132 -0.05 -13.20 20.99
CA SER A 132 0.79 -12.89 19.83
C SER A 132 -0.08 -12.80 18.57
N ARG A 133 0.45 -12.30 17.47
CA ARG A 133 -0.23 -12.35 16.18
C ARG A 133 -0.63 -13.78 15.83
N ASP A 134 0.30 -14.72 15.97
CA ASP A 134 0.12 -16.11 15.57
C ASP A 134 -0.96 -16.82 16.40
N HIS A 135 -1.09 -16.44 17.68
CA HIS A 135 -2.18 -16.93 18.52
C HIS A 135 -3.52 -16.24 18.19
N LEU A 136 -3.53 -14.90 18.13
CA LEU A 136 -4.74 -14.08 18.19
C LEU A 136 -5.77 -14.41 17.11
N PHE A 137 -5.33 -14.61 15.87
CA PHE A 137 -6.23 -14.68 14.72
C PHE A 137 -6.75 -16.09 14.41
N PHE A 138 -5.92 -17.12 14.51
CA PHE A 138 -6.29 -18.47 14.08
C PHE A 138 -6.06 -19.56 15.12
N SER A 139 -5.16 -19.37 16.07
CA SER A 139 -4.88 -20.32 17.15
C SER A 139 -5.64 -20.01 18.45
N CYS A 140 -6.13 -18.80 18.64
CA CYS A 140 -7.03 -18.45 19.73
C CYS A 140 -8.41 -19.05 19.49
N HIS A 141 -9.03 -19.66 20.51
CA HIS A 141 -10.38 -20.21 20.38
C HIS A 141 -11.38 -19.20 19.79
N PHE A 142 -11.30 -17.95 20.21
CA PHE A 142 -12.16 -16.88 19.71
C PHE A 142 -11.97 -16.65 18.20
N GLY A 143 -10.73 -16.48 17.75
CA GLY A 143 -10.41 -16.28 16.33
C GLY A 143 -10.70 -17.52 15.49
N TRP A 144 -10.37 -18.70 16.03
CA TRP A 144 -10.62 -20.00 15.40
C TRP A 144 -12.12 -20.20 15.14
N GLU A 145 -12.98 -19.89 16.10
CA GLU A 145 -14.44 -20.04 15.95
C GLU A 145 -14.99 -19.13 14.85
N ILE A 146 -14.53 -17.90 14.76
CA ILE A 146 -14.94 -16.97 13.70
C ILE A 146 -14.49 -17.50 12.34
N TRP A 147 -13.22 -17.88 12.23
CA TRP A 147 -12.65 -18.34 10.97
C TRP A 147 -13.25 -19.65 10.48
N SER A 148 -13.52 -20.59 11.39
CA SER A 148 -14.21 -21.84 11.05
C SER A 148 -15.60 -21.60 10.43
N ARG A 149 -16.37 -20.66 10.98
CA ARG A 149 -17.68 -20.27 10.42
C ARG A 149 -17.56 -19.64 9.03
N ILE A 150 -16.51 -18.89 8.78
CA ILE A 150 -16.24 -18.31 7.45
C ILE A 150 -15.86 -19.41 6.45
N LEU A 151 -15.05 -20.37 6.85
CA LEU A 151 -14.73 -21.52 6.01
C LEU A 151 -15.99 -22.32 5.66
N LEU A 152 -16.86 -22.58 6.62
CA LEU A 152 -18.15 -23.23 6.38
C LEU A 152 -19.04 -22.41 5.43
N LEU A 153 -19.15 -21.10 5.63
CA LEU A 153 -19.90 -20.20 4.77
C LEU A 153 -19.43 -20.28 3.30
N MET A 154 -18.13 -20.41 3.10
CA MET A 154 -17.50 -20.52 1.77
C MET A 154 -17.41 -21.96 1.26
N SER A 155 -18.02 -22.94 1.95
CA SER A 155 -17.96 -24.36 1.62
C SER A 155 -16.54 -24.86 1.39
N SER A 156 -15.63 -24.49 2.32
CA SER A 156 -14.23 -24.87 2.26
C SER A 156 -13.93 -26.00 3.23
N SER A 157 -13.20 -27.00 2.76
CA SER A 157 -12.68 -28.10 3.58
C SER A 157 -11.30 -27.83 4.17
N HIS A 158 -10.80 -26.59 4.10
CA HIS A 158 -9.51 -26.21 4.64
C HIS A 158 -9.44 -26.44 6.15
N ARG A 159 -8.36 -27.03 6.61
CA ARG A 159 -8.09 -27.21 8.04
C ARG A 159 -7.32 -26.02 8.57
N ILE A 160 -7.85 -25.37 9.59
CA ILE A 160 -7.25 -24.19 10.20
C ILE A 160 -5.90 -24.56 10.82
N GLY A 161 -4.88 -23.81 10.45
CA GLY A 161 -3.53 -23.95 10.97
C GLY A 161 -3.05 -22.69 11.70
N TYR A 162 -1.74 -22.59 11.92
CA TYR A 162 -1.14 -21.36 12.44
C TYR A 162 -1.04 -20.28 11.36
N TRP A 163 -0.70 -19.07 11.75
CA TRP A 163 -0.67 -17.86 10.90
C TRP A 163 -0.01 -18.09 9.52
N GLY A 164 1.18 -18.73 9.48
CA GLY A 164 1.90 -18.94 8.21
C GLY A 164 1.16 -19.86 7.25
N VAL A 165 0.47 -20.88 7.77
CA VAL A 165 -0.36 -21.82 6.98
C VAL A 165 -1.55 -21.06 6.40
N GLU A 166 -2.25 -20.27 7.23
CA GLU A 166 -3.41 -19.50 6.79
C GLU A 166 -3.02 -18.42 5.77
N LEU A 167 -1.88 -17.74 5.96
CA LEU A 167 -1.40 -16.74 5.00
C LEU A 167 -1.06 -17.38 3.64
N SER A 168 -0.36 -18.50 3.63
CA SER A 168 -0.02 -19.22 2.39
C SER A 168 -1.28 -19.76 1.70
N TRP A 169 -2.21 -20.30 2.47
CA TRP A 169 -3.45 -20.82 1.91
C TRP A 169 -4.31 -19.72 1.30
N ILE A 170 -4.55 -18.63 2.03
CA ILE A 170 -5.36 -17.51 1.52
C ILE A 170 -4.72 -16.81 0.32
N TYR A 171 -3.39 -16.76 0.26
CA TYR A 171 -2.69 -16.28 -0.91
C TYR A 171 -3.16 -17.03 -2.17
N ASN A 172 -3.15 -18.36 -2.14
CA ASN A 172 -3.57 -19.19 -3.25
C ASN A 172 -5.08 -19.06 -3.56
N GLN A 173 -5.93 -18.86 -2.54
CA GLN A 173 -7.37 -18.70 -2.72
C GLN A 173 -7.76 -17.29 -3.20
N GLY A 174 -7.04 -16.27 -2.76
CA GLY A 174 -7.40 -14.87 -2.97
C GLY A 174 -6.89 -14.24 -4.27
N ILE A 175 -5.86 -14.80 -4.91
CA ILE A 175 -5.26 -14.21 -6.12
C ILE A 175 -6.12 -14.50 -7.35
N GLY A 176 -6.43 -13.45 -8.10
CA GLY A 176 -7.17 -13.50 -9.35
C GLY A 176 -8.44 -12.65 -9.36
N LYS A 177 -9.15 -12.68 -10.48
CA LYS A 177 -10.25 -11.74 -10.78
C LYS A 177 -11.64 -12.29 -10.47
N SER A 178 -11.80 -13.61 -10.19
CA SER A 178 -13.13 -14.19 -9.96
C SER A 178 -13.78 -13.63 -8.71
N VAL A 179 -15.10 -13.59 -8.69
CA VAL A 179 -15.91 -13.12 -7.54
C VAL A 179 -15.56 -13.91 -6.27
N ARG A 180 -15.44 -15.24 -6.36
CA ARG A 180 -15.06 -16.09 -5.24
C ARG A 180 -13.69 -15.70 -4.64
N ARG A 181 -12.72 -15.37 -5.48
CA ARG A 181 -11.38 -14.93 -5.04
C ARG A 181 -11.41 -13.54 -4.39
N LYS A 182 -12.22 -12.63 -4.94
CA LYS A 182 -12.48 -11.32 -4.30
C LYS A 182 -13.12 -11.50 -2.93
N LEU A 183 -14.09 -12.41 -2.79
CA LEU A 183 -14.73 -12.71 -1.49
C LEU A 183 -13.72 -13.27 -0.47
N TRP A 184 -12.85 -14.17 -0.86
CA TRP A 184 -11.81 -14.69 0.03
C TRP A 184 -10.91 -13.59 0.59
N ARG A 185 -10.44 -12.67 -0.27
CA ARG A 185 -9.64 -11.52 0.19
C ARG A 185 -10.38 -10.66 1.19
N LEU A 186 -11.63 -10.31 0.86
CA LEU A 186 -12.46 -9.49 1.74
C LEU A 186 -12.70 -10.17 3.09
N LEU A 187 -13.09 -11.44 3.09
CA LEU A 187 -13.39 -12.20 4.31
C LEU A 187 -12.16 -12.31 5.19
N TRP A 188 -11.00 -12.64 4.63
CA TRP A 188 -9.76 -12.75 5.38
C TRP A 188 -9.33 -11.42 6.00
N CYS A 189 -9.31 -10.34 5.22
CA CYS A 189 -8.97 -9.01 5.72
C CYS A 189 -9.98 -8.53 6.78
N ALA A 190 -11.26 -8.78 6.58
CA ALA A 190 -12.30 -8.43 7.54
C ALA A 190 -12.17 -9.25 8.84
N THR A 191 -11.85 -10.53 8.75
CA THR A 191 -11.62 -11.38 9.94
C THR A 191 -10.52 -10.79 10.82
N ILE A 192 -9.38 -10.46 10.23
CA ILE A 192 -8.27 -9.84 10.96
C ILE A 192 -8.70 -8.51 11.56
N TYR A 193 -9.38 -7.67 10.78
CA TYR A 193 -9.82 -6.36 11.26
C TYR A 193 -10.80 -6.45 12.44
N PHE A 194 -11.84 -7.28 12.35
CA PHE A 194 -12.87 -7.36 13.38
C PHE A 194 -12.39 -8.09 14.65
N ILE A 195 -11.53 -9.10 14.52
CA ILE A 195 -10.88 -9.73 15.69
C ILE A 195 -9.98 -8.71 16.39
N TRP A 196 -9.17 -7.94 15.63
CA TRP A 196 -8.34 -6.88 16.19
C TRP A 196 -9.16 -5.77 16.85
N GLN A 197 -10.28 -5.39 16.25
CA GLN A 197 -11.20 -4.43 16.82
C GLN A 197 -11.80 -4.94 18.15
N GLU A 198 -12.26 -6.19 18.20
CA GLU A 198 -12.78 -6.79 19.43
C GLU A 198 -11.73 -6.85 20.54
N ARG A 199 -10.52 -7.26 20.18
CA ARG A 199 -9.40 -7.26 21.12
C ARG A 199 -9.15 -5.87 21.72
N ASN A 200 -9.21 -4.83 20.90
CA ASN A 200 -9.03 -3.44 21.36
C ASN A 200 -10.24 -2.96 22.19
N HIS A 201 -11.46 -3.36 21.86
CA HIS A 201 -12.64 -3.07 22.68
C HIS A 201 -12.46 -3.65 24.09
N ARG A 202 -11.98 -4.87 24.22
CA ARG A 202 -11.71 -5.48 25.54
C ARG A 202 -10.58 -4.77 26.28
N LEU A 203 -9.54 -4.33 25.57
CA LEU A 203 -8.45 -3.57 26.18
C LEU A 203 -8.93 -2.26 26.80
N HIS A 204 -9.88 -1.58 26.15
CA HIS A 204 -10.39 -0.26 26.55
C HIS A 204 -11.71 -0.33 27.35
N GLY A 205 -12.13 -1.50 27.80
CA GLY A 205 -13.33 -1.66 28.62
C GLY A 205 -14.66 -1.41 27.90
N VAL A 206 -14.66 -1.51 26.55
CA VAL A 206 -15.88 -1.46 25.74
C VAL A 206 -16.60 -2.81 25.85
N ALA A 207 -17.91 -2.84 25.54
CA ALA A 207 -18.73 -4.05 25.61
C ALA A 207 -18.09 -5.24 24.89
N ILE A 208 -18.00 -6.38 25.57
CA ILE A 208 -17.47 -7.65 25.07
C ILE A 208 -18.50 -8.29 24.14
N ARG A 209 -18.06 -8.71 22.97
CA ARG A 209 -18.88 -9.42 21.99
C ARG A 209 -18.45 -10.88 21.88
N GLU A 210 -19.44 -11.74 21.71
CA GLU A 210 -19.22 -13.16 21.45
C GLU A 210 -18.75 -13.39 20.01
N PRO A 211 -18.03 -14.51 19.70
CA PRO A 211 -17.54 -14.82 18.36
C PRO A 211 -18.63 -14.79 17.29
N MET A 212 -19.85 -15.27 17.62
CA MET A 212 -21.00 -15.24 16.71
C MET A 212 -21.39 -13.82 16.31
N VAL A 213 -21.38 -12.87 17.23
CA VAL A 213 -21.71 -11.47 16.95
C VAL A 213 -20.67 -10.87 16.00
N VAL A 214 -19.39 -11.14 16.26
CA VAL A 214 -18.30 -10.67 15.38
C VAL A 214 -18.41 -11.29 14.00
N PHE A 215 -18.71 -12.60 13.89
CA PHE A 215 -18.98 -13.24 12.61
C PHE A 215 -20.11 -12.58 11.82
N GLN A 216 -21.23 -12.24 12.49
CA GLN A 216 -22.37 -11.56 11.85
C GLN A 216 -21.98 -10.14 11.38
N LEU A 217 -21.16 -9.41 12.12
CA LEU A 217 -20.64 -8.12 11.70
C LEU A 217 -19.78 -8.25 10.44
N ILE A 218 -18.88 -9.26 10.39
CA ILE A 218 -18.08 -9.55 9.21
C ILE A 218 -19.02 -9.84 8.03
N ARG A 219 -19.96 -10.76 8.19
CA ARG A 219 -20.90 -11.16 7.15
C ARG A 219 -21.69 -9.96 6.60
N SER A 220 -22.26 -9.13 7.46
CA SER A 220 -23.00 -7.94 7.07
C SER A 220 -22.13 -6.93 6.32
N CYS A 221 -20.91 -6.69 6.80
CA CYS A 221 -19.96 -5.79 6.15
C CYS A 221 -19.58 -6.28 4.73
N ILE A 222 -19.35 -7.59 4.58
CA ILE A 222 -19.00 -8.18 3.28
C ILE A 222 -20.20 -8.16 2.34
N LYS A 223 -21.42 -8.45 2.81
CA LYS A 223 -22.64 -8.33 2.01
C LYS A 223 -22.82 -6.91 1.48
N ALA A 224 -22.69 -5.91 2.32
CA ALA A 224 -22.81 -4.51 1.92
C ALA A 224 -21.75 -4.13 0.88
N ARG A 225 -20.52 -4.63 1.02
CA ARG A 225 -19.45 -4.37 0.04
C ARG A 225 -19.67 -5.11 -1.26
N ALA A 226 -20.10 -6.37 -1.22
CA ALA A 226 -20.35 -7.19 -2.40
C ALA A 226 -21.55 -6.68 -3.21
N ALA A 227 -22.55 -6.09 -2.58
CA ALA A 227 -23.70 -5.48 -3.23
C ALA A 227 -23.32 -4.31 -4.17
N SER A 228 -22.15 -3.69 -3.95
CA SER A 228 -21.64 -2.63 -4.84
C SER A 228 -20.92 -3.15 -6.09
N TRP A 229 -20.82 -4.47 -6.28
CA TRP A 229 -20.20 -5.05 -7.46
C TRP A 229 -21.23 -5.27 -8.55
N SER A 230 -20.90 -4.89 -9.80
CA SER A 230 -21.75 -5.06 -10.97
C SER A 230 -21.98 -6.54 -11.35
N ASP A 231 -21.13 -7.45 -10.88
CA ASP A 231 -21.22 -8.89 -11.16
C ASP A 231 -22.07 -9.57 -10.08
N GLY A 232 -23.38 -9.55 -10.20
CA GLY A 232 -24.38 -10.06 -9.25
C GLY A 232 -23.92 -11.20 -8.32
N VAL A 233 -23.75 -10.91 -7.03
CA VAL A 233 -23.34 -11.85 -5.97
C VAL A 233 -24.60 -12.46 -5.31
N HIS A 234 -25.65 -12.71 -6.08
CA HIS A 234 -26.87 -13.32 -5.54
C HIS A 234 -26.58 -14.77 -5.12
N GLY A 235 -26.57 -15.01 -3.81
CA GLY A 235 -26.51 -16.36 -3.22
C GLY A 235 -25.16 -16.84 -2.68
N LEU A 236 -24.08 -16.07 -2.71
CA LEU A 236 -22.75 -16.51 -2.26
C LEU A 236 -22.37 -16.08 -0.83
N VAL A 237 -23.18 -15.27 -0.13
CA VAL A 237 -22.89 -14.78 1.25
C VAL A 237 -24.15 -14.66 2.09
#